data_3a11672898a657222a53fb80e24697a4
#
_entry.id   3a11672898a657222a53fb80e24697a4
#
_cell.length_a   1.000
_cell.length_b   1.000
_cell.length_c   1.000
_cell.angle_alpha   90.00
_cell.angle_beta   90.00
_cell.angle_gamma   90.00
#
_symmetry.space_group_name_H-M   'P 1'
#
loop_
_entity.id
_entity.type
_entity.pdbx_description
1 polymer ?
#
loop_
_entity_poly.entity_id
_entity_poly.type
_entity_poly.pdbx_seq_one_letter_code
_entity_poly.pdbx_strand_id
1 'polypeptide(L)'
;MIIILTQCFPSRIGGIESLVSNLALGLGKKEKVIVFADRHHLFYDAIYDNQYKDQIIVRRTGGLKFFRRRKKIKELKPFIESNQVKLVIADTWKSLELSIDLL
;
A
#
# COMPACT_ATOMS: atom_id res chain seq x y z
N MET A 1 -5.60 -13.09 0.69
CA MET A 1 -5.14 -11.71 0.96
C MET A 1 -4.56 -11.08 -0.29
N ILE A 2 -4.87 -9.84 -0.51
CA ILE A 2 -4.36 -9.06 -1.63
C ILE A 2 -3.48 -7.94 -1.07
N ILE A 3 -2.29 -7.78 -1.65
CA ILE A 3 -1.37 -6.69 -1.31
C ILE A 3 -1.32 -5.71 -2.47
N ILE A 4 -1.47 -4.43 -2.17
CA ILE A 4 -1.32 -3.36 -3.15
C ILE A 4 -0.08 -2.55 -2.78
N LEU A 5 0.83 -2.42 -3.74
CA LEU A 5 2.04 -1.62 -3.61
C LEU A 5 1.88 -0.35 -4.42
N THR A 6 1.90 0.80 -3.75
CA THR A 6 1.72 2.09 -4.41
C THR A 6 2.55 3.18 -3.74
N GLN A 7 2.95 4.17 -4.50
CA GLN A 7 3.52 5.41 -3.96
C GLN A 7 2.45 6.50 -3.85
N CYS A 8 1.40 6.38 -4.65
CA CYS A 8 0.37 7.40 -4.82
C CYS A 8 -0.95 6.93 -4.21
N PHE A 9 -1.18 7.28 -2.96
CA PHE A 9 -2.40 6.90 -2.25
C PHE A 9 -2.96 8.11 -1.50
N PRO A 10 -4.28 8.22 -1.29
CA PRO A 10 -4.82 9.27 -0.42
C PRO A 10 -4.15 9.20 0.98
N SER A 11 -3.91 10.25 1.64
CA SER A 11 -4.46 11.63 1.53
C SER A 11 -3.98 12.48 0.34
N ARG A 12 -2.93 12.10 -0.35
CA ARG A 12 -2.53 12.79 -1.57
C ARG A 12 -3.68 12.77 -2.57
N ILE A 13 -3.92 13.91 -3.26
CA ILE A 13 -5.02 14.08 -4.20
C ILE A 13 -4.53 13.96 -5.63
N GLY A 14 -5.23 13.17 -6.44
CA GLY A 14 -4.91 13.00 -7.86
C GLY A 14 -5.72 11.87 -8.48
N GLY A 15 -5.57 11.69 -9.79
CA GLY A 15 -6.27 10.65 -10.54
C GLY A 15 -5.84 9.23 -10.18
N ILE A 16 -4.52 9.02 -10.04
CA ILE A 16 -3.97 7.70 -9.67
C ILE A 16 -4.38 7.36 -8.24
N GLU A 17 -4.32 8.31 -7.31
CA GLU A 17 -4.71 8.14 -5.92
C GLU A 17 -6.17 7.70 -5.81
N SER A 18 -7.05 8.34 -6.55
CA SER A 18 -8.48 7.99 -6.58
C SER A 18 -8.71 6.61 -7.17
N LEU A 19 -8.02 6.29 -8.25
CA LEU A 19 -8.13 4.98 -8.92
C LEU A 19 -7.70 3.84 -8.00
N VAL A 20 -6.53 3.97 -7.39
CA VAL A 20 -5.97 2.94 -6.51
C VAL A 20 -6.81 2.80 -5.25
N SER A 21 -7.28 3.91 -4.68
CA SER A 21 -8.16 3.89 -3.51
C SER A 21 -9.48 3.18 -3.81
N ASN A 22 -10.12 3.49 -4.93
CA ASN A 22 -11.37 2.84 -5.33
C ASN A 22 -11.17 1.34 -5.59
N LEU A 23 -10.05 0.98 -6.20
CA LEU A 23 -9.70 -0.43 -6.41
C LEU A 23 -9.53 -1.16 -5.09
N ALA A 24 -8.77 -0.57 -4.15
CA ALA A 24 -8.53 -1.16 -2.84
C ALA A 24 -9.83 -1.35 -2.06
N LEU A 25 -10.68 -0.33 -2.03
CA LEU A 25 -11.96 -0.39 -1.32
C LEU A 25 -12.92 -1.40 -1.95
N GLY A 26 -12.93 -1.48 -3.28
CA GLY A 26 -13.73 -2.47 -4.01
C GLY A 26 -13.30 -3.91 -3.71
N LEU A 27 -12.01 -4.17 -3.75
CA LEU A 27 -11.45 -5.48 -3.42
C LEU A 27 -11.64 -5.82 -1.93
N GLY A 28 -11.55 -4.82 -1.06
CA GLY A 28 -11.71 -4.99 0.38
C GLY A 28 -13.09 -5.47 0.82
N LYS A 29 -14.09 -5.36 -0.04
CA LYS A 29 -15.42 -5.91 0.22
C LYS A 29 -15.48 -7.43 0.18
N LYS A 30 -14.55 -8.06 -0.54
CA LYS A 30 -14.54 -9.51 -0.77
C LYS A 30 -13.32 -10.21 -0.20
N GLU A 31 -12.21 -9.51 -0.08
CA GLU A 31 -10.94 -10.06 0.31
C GLU A 31 -10.27 -9.16 1.34
N LYS A 32 -9.37 -9.72 2.14
CA LYS A 32 -8.51 -8.91 2.99
C LYS A 32 -7.48 -8.19 2.11
N VAL A 33 -7.47 -6.86 2.17
CA VAL A 33 -6.59 -6.01 1.38
C VAL A 33 -5.68 -5.22 2.29
N ILE A 34 -4.39 -5.25 1.99
CA ILE A 34 -3.38 -4.42 2.67
C ILE A 34 -2.69 -3.58 1.63
N VAL A 35 -2.67 -2.27 1.86
CA VAL A 35 -2.03 -1.30 0.97
C VAL A 35 -0.73 -0.83 1.63
N PHE A 36 0.38 -1.01 0.92
CA PHE A 36 1.66 -0.43 1.30
C PHE A 36 1.88 0.82 0.46
N ALA A 37 1.80 1.97 1.11
CA ALA A 37 1.85 3.27 0.45
C ALA A 37 2.92 4.15 1.06
N ASP A 38 3.33 5.17 0.31
CA ASP A 38 4.21 6.21 0.83
C ASP A 38 3.39 7.19 1.68
N ARG A 39 4.02 7.67 2.74
CA ARG A 39 3.43 8.72 3.56
C ARG A 39 3.40 10.03 2.77
N HIS A 40 2.25 10.67 2.73
CA HIS A 40 2.08 11.99 2.14
C HIS A 40 2.04 13.08 3.20
N HIS A 41 1.13 12.96 4.17
CA HIS A 41 0.96 13.92 5.25
C HIS A 41 0.50 13.19 6.51
N LEU A 42 1.24 13.33 7.60
CA LEU A 42 1.00 12.55 8.82
C LEU A 42 -0.45 12.63 9.31
N PHE A 43 -0.99 13.85 9.38
CA PHE A 43 -2.32 14.07 9.91
C PHE A 43 -3.43 13.61 8.93
N TYR A 44 -3.35 14.02 7.67
CA TYR A 44 -4.36 13.66 6.67
C TYR A 44 -4.33 12.18 6.30
N ASP A 45 -3.15 11.57 6.28
CA ASP A 45 -3.02 10.14 6.09
C ASP A 45 -3.72 9.37 7.22
N ALA A 46 -3.53 9.81 8.46
CA ALA A 46 -4.17 9.17 9.61
C ALA A 46 -5.70 9.28 9.56
N ILE A 47 -6.23 10.41 9.13
CA ILE A 47 -7.68 10.60 8.95
C ILE A 47 -8.22 9.61 7.93
N TYR A 48 -7.59 9.50 6.77
CA TYR A 48 -8.01 8.59 5.72
C TYR A 48 -7.94 7.13 6.20
N ASP A 49 -6.81 6.74 6.76
CA ASP A 49 -6.57 5.36 7.19
C ASP A 49 -7.57 4.93 8.27
N ASN A 50 -7.91 5.84 9.18
CA ASN A 50 -8.89 5.57 10.22
C ASN A 50 -10.32 5.47 9.66
N GLN A 51 -10.64 6.30 8.66
CA GLN A 51 -11.97 6.30 8.03
C GLN A 51 -12.29 4.97 7.37
N TYR A 52 -11.30 4.32 6.77
CA TYR A 52 -11.46 3.10 6.00
C TYR A 52 -10.88 1.85 6.66
N LYS A 53 -10.54 1.91 7.95
CA LYS A 53 -9.87 0.82 8.68
C LYS A 53 -10.65 -0.49 8.72
N ASP A 54 -11.97 -0.43 8.60
CA ASP A 54 -12.82 -1.62 8.59
C ASP A 54 -12.90 -2.29 7.20
N GLN A 55 -12.41 -1.63 6.17
CA GLN A 55 -12.46 -2.10 4.79
C GLN A 55 -11.09 -2.52 4.27
N ILE A 56 -10.06 -1.73 4.56
CA ILE A 56 -8.68 -1.98 4.11
C ILE A 56 -7.70 -1.65 5.23
N ILE A 57 -6.54 -2.28 5.19
CA ILE A 57 -5.43 -1.96 6.08
C ILE A 57 -4.40 -1.16 5.27
N VAL A 58 -4.01 0.00 5.76
CA VAL A 58 -3.02 0.84 5.09
C VAL A 58 -1.76 0.92 5.94
N ARG A 59 -0.62 0.59 5.34
CA ARG A 59 0.72 0.70 5.93
C ARG A 59 1.48 1.79 5.21
N ARG A 60 1.92 2.82 5.95
CA ARG A 60 2.60 3.99 5.38
C ARG A 60 4.09 3.94 5.66
N THR A 61 4.89 4.22 4.62
CA THR A 61 6.35 4.34 4.73
C THR A 61 6.74 5.79 4.56
N GLY A 62 7.37 6.36 5.58
CA GLY A 62 7.89 7.72 5.56
C GLY A 62 9.41 7.76 5.53
N GLY A 63 9.98 8.96 5.65
CA GLY A 63 11.42 9.18 5.69
C GLY A 63 12.03 9.53 4.35
N LEU A 64 13.36 9.46 4.28
CA LEU A 64 14.11 9.81 3.07
C LEU A 64 13.80 8.84 1.93
N LYS A 65 13.64 9.38 0.73
CA LYS A 65 13.32 8.60 -0.48
C LYS A 65 14.25 7.41 -0.69
N PHE A 66 15.54 7.58 -0.41
CA PHE A 66 16.56 6.54 -0.63
C PHE A 66 16.33 5.28 0.21
N PHE A 67 15.68 5.41 1.36
CA PHE A 67 15.48 4.31 2.30
C PHE A 67 14.07 3.74 2.29
N ARG A 68 13.13 4.38 1.60
CA ARG A 68 11.72 3.93 1.57
C ARG A 68 11.57 2.52 0.99
N ARG A 69 12.29 2.24 -0.10
CA ARG A 69 12.26 0.93 -0.74
C ARG A 69 12.75 -0.17 0.21
N ARG A 70 13.87 0.07 0.89
CA ARG A 70 14.41 -0.87 1.89
C ARG A 70 13.45 -1.10 3.04
N LYS A 71 12.85 -0.04 3.54
CA LYS A 71 11.86 -0.13 4.62
C LYS A 71 10.65 -0.95 4.20
N LYS A 72 10.13 -0.72 2.99
CA LYS A 72 9.01 -1.48 2.44
C LYS A 72 9.35 -2.97 2.32
N ILE A 73 10.51 -3.30 1.78
CA ILE A 73 10.95 -4.70 1.65
C ILE A 73 11.05 -5.35 3.01
N LYS A 74 11.65 -4.66 3.98
CA LYS A 74 11.82 -5.16 5.34
C LYS A 74 10.47 -5.45 6.02
N GLU A 75 9.48 -4.61 5.80
CA GLU A 75 8.13 -4.79 6.35
C GLU A 75 7.34 -5.86 5.62
N LEU A 76 7.48 -5.92 4.29
CA LEU A 76 6.73 -6.82 3.43
C LEU A 76 7.19 -8.27 3.51
N LYS A 77 8.50 -8.51 3.57
CA LYS A 77 9.04 -9.87 3.57
C LYS A 77 8.46 -10.77 4.65
N PRO A 78 8.52 -10.39 5.94
CA PRO A 78 7.91 -11.21 6.99
C PRO A 78 6.42 -11.38 6.79
N PHE A 79 5.75 -10.36 6.25
CA PHE A 79 4.32 -10.34 6.03
C PHE A 79 3.90 -11.35 4.96
N ILE A 80 4.64 -11.40 3.87
CA ILE A 80 4.41 -12.37 2.79
C ILE A 80 4.71 -13.80 3.26
N GLU A 81 5.77 -13.98 4.03
CA GLU A 81 6.16 -15.30 4.56
C GLU A 81 5.16 -15.86 5.55
N SER A 82 4.51 -15.01 6.35
CA SER A 82 3.60 -15.43 7.42
C SER A 82 2.13 -15.47 7.02
N ASN A 83 1.76 -14.93 5.85
CA ASN A 83 0.37 -14.83 5.40
C ASN A 83 0.21 -15.43 4.00
N GLN A 84 -1.01 -15.93 3.72
CA GLN A 84 -1.35 -16.41 2.39
C GLN A 84 -1.65 -15.23 1.47
N VAL A 85 -0.67 -14.81 0.71
CA VAL A 85 -0.83 -13.74 -0.27
C VAL A 85 -1.28 -14.33 -1.60
N LYS A 86 -2.48 -13.95 -2.02
CA LYS A 86 -3.11 -14.42 -3.25
C LYS A 86 -2.69 -13.63 -4.47
N LEU A 87 -2.49 -12.32 -4.30
CA LEU A 87 -2.22 -11.39 -5.39
C LEU A 87 -1.46 -10.18 -4.87
N VAL A 88 -0.49 -9.72 -5.65
CA VAL A 88 0.22 -8.47 -5.43
C VAL A 88 -0.02 -7.57 -6.63
N ILE A 89 -0.56 -6.38 -6.37
CA ILE A 89 -0.83 -5.37 -7.40
C ILE A 89 0.16 -4.23 -7.22
N ALA A 90 0.86 -3.88 -8.30
CA ALA A 90 1.78 -2.74 -8.33
C ALA A 90 1.31 -1.76 -9.40
N ASP A 91 1.11 -0.50 -9.04
CA ASP A 91 0.50 0.51 -9.92
C ASP A 91 1.52 1.36 -10.70
N THR A 92 2.78 1.40 -10.25
CA THR A 92 3.83 2.20 -10.86
C THR A 92 5.07 1.36 -11.12
N TRP A 93 5.99 1.89 -11.93
CA TRP A 93 7.26 1.22 -12.23
C TRP A 93 8.06 0.91 -10.96
N LYS A 94 8.16 1.88 -10.05
CA LYS A 94 8.89 1.66 -8.78
C LYS A 94 8.23 0.62 -7.89
N SER A 95 6.92 0.57 -7.88
CA SER A 95 6.18 -0.47 -7.14
C SER A 95 6.37 -1.84 -7.79
N LEU A 96 6.44 -1.89 -9.12
CA LEU A 96 6.74 -3.12 -9.84
C LEU A 96 8.15 -3.63 -9.52
N GLU A 97 9.15 -2.73 -9.51
CA GLU A 97 10.51 -3.09 -9.10
C GLU A 97 10.55 -3.66 -7.69
N LEU A 98 9.80 -3.06 -6.77
CA LEU A 98 9.68 -3.54 -5.41
C LEU A 98 9.10 -4.95 -5.37
N SER A 99 8.08 -5.24 -6.16
CA SER A 99 7.48 -6.57 -6.20
C SER A 99 8.44 -7.61 -6.77
N ILE A 100 9.26 -7.24 -7.75
CA ILE A 100 10.31 -8.12 -8.30
C ILE A 100 11.35 -8.44 -7.24
N ASP A 101 11.77 -7.47 -6.46
CA ASP A 101 12.76 -7.68 -5.38
C ASP A 101 12.24 -8.60 -4.28
N LEU A 102 10.93 -8.73 -4.13
CA LEU A 102 10.31 -9.62 -3.14
C LEU A 102 10.26 -11.09 -3.60
N LEU A 103 10.44 -11.31 -4.88
CA LEU A 103 10.50 -12.66 -5.45
C LEU A 103 11.88 -13.25 -5.27
#